data_498e94fd3843a7ad240eec66d4fe7c44
#
_entry.id   498e94fd3843a7ad240eec66d4fe7c44
#
_cell.length_a   1.000
_cell.length_b   1.000
_cell.length_c   1.000
_cell.angle_alpha   90.00
_cell.angle_beta   90.00
_cell.angle_gamma   90.00
#
_symmetry.space_group_name_H-M   'P 1'
#
loop_
_entity.id
_entity.type
_entity.pdbx_description
1 polymer ?
#
loop_
_entity_poly.entity_id
_entity_poly.type
_entity_poly.pdbx_seq_one_letter_code
_entity_poly.pdbx_strand_id
1 'polypeptide(L)'
;MQSIREIYKVGRGPSSSHTMGPERAALRFLSEHPEADRFVVRLYGSLAKTGEGHGTDRVLIQTLSPVPTHIEWVPEPDFPLEHPNTLDFIAYKGEMFRIISCNTRFLL
;
A
#
# COMPACT_ATOMS: atom_id res chain seq x y z
N MET A 1 11.55 16.77 -6.07
CA MET A 1 10.63 15.74 -5.54
C MET A 1 9.79 16.31 -4.41
N GLN A 2 8.51 16.08 -4.47
CA GLN A 2 7.59 16.46 -3.42
C GLN A 2 6.93 15.19 -2.88
N SER A 3 6.64 15.17 -1.59
CA SER A 3 5.90 14.05 -1.03
C SER A 3 4.88 14.53 -0.01
N ILE A 4 3.73 13.88 -0.02
CA ILE A 4 2.64 14.12 0.90
C ILE A 4 2.37 12.79 1.61
N ARG A 5 2.21 12.86 2.93
CA ARG A 5 1.97 11.65 3.71
C ARG A 5 0.67 11.78 4.49
N GLU A 6 -0.15 10.75 4.39
CA GLU A 6 -1.43 10.66 5.09
C GLU A 6 -1.54 9.30 5.77
N ILE A 7 -2.32 9.23 6.84
CA ILE A 7 -2.57 8.00 7.57
C ILE A 7 -4.07 7.75 7.63
N TYR A 8 -4.49 6.57 7.19
CA TYR A 8 -5.88 6.15 7.26
C TYR A 8 -6.02 4.89 8.11
N LYS A 9 -7.14 4.83 8.82
CA LYS A 9 -7.56 3.61 9.49
C LYS A 9 -8.72 3.01 8.71
N VAL A 10 -8.55 1.76 8.29
CA VAL A 10 -9.59 1.04 7.57
C VAL A 10 -10.33 0.16 8.56
N GLY A 11 -11.68 0.18 8.48
CA GLY A 11 -12.51 -0.61 9.38
C GLY A 11 -12.23 -2.09 9.25
N ARG A 12 -12.35 -2.80 10.38
CA ARG A 12 -12.14 -4.24 10.40
C ARG A 12 -13.43 -4.96 10.05
N GLY A 13 -13.35 -5.86 9.07
CA GLY A 13 -14.40 -6.83 8.84
C GLY A 13 -14.06 -8.14 9.51
N PRO A 14 -14.99 -9.08 9.52
CA PRO A 14 -14.75 -10.42 10.07
C PRO A 14 -13.84 -11.27 9.19
N SER A 15 -13.50 -10.80 8.03
CA SER A 15 -12.74 -11.54 7.05
C SER A 15 -11.26 -11.28 7.14
N SER A 16 -10.49 -12.00 6.34
CA SER A 16 -9.04 -11.93 6.34
C SER A 16 -8.52 -10.53 6.08
N SER A 17 -7.70 -10.01 6.98
CA SER A 17 -6.99 -8.76 6.79
C SER A 17 -5.84 -8.89 5.80
N HIS A 18 -5.51 -10.11 5.38
CA HIS A 18 -4.39 -10.35 4.46
C HIS A 18 -4.74 -10.09 3.00
N THR A 19 -6.01 -10.17 2.65
CA THR A 19 -6.47 -9.93 1.27
C THR A 19 -7.52 -8.85 1.19
N MET A 20 -8.59 -8.94 1.99
CA MET A 20 -9.70 -8.00 1.88
C MET A 20 -9.37 -6.60 2.38
N GLY A 21 -8.63 -6.51 3.49
CA GLY A 21 -8.19 -5.22 4.00
C GLY A 21 -7.26 -4.50 3.02
N PRO A 22 -6.19 -5.17 2.56
CA PRO A 22 -5.29 -4.60 1.56
C PRO A 22 -6.00 -4.21 0.26
N GLU A 23 -6.96 -5.03 -0.20
CA GLU A 23 -7.71 -4.71 -1.41
C GLU A 23 -8.52 -3.43 -1.25
N ARG A 24 -9.22 -3.27 -0.13
CA ARG A 24 -9.98 -2.05 0.14
C ARG A 24 -9.10 -0.82 0.20
N ALA A 25 -7.95 -0.96 0.87
CA ALA A 25 -6.99 0.12 0.97
C ALA A 25 -6.47 0.51 -0.42
N ALA A 26 -6.16 -0.48 -1.25
CA ALA A 26 -5.68 -0.25 -2.61
C ALA A 26 -6.72 0.46 -3.46
N LEU A 27 -7.98 0.04 -3.38
CA LEU A 27 -9.06 0.69 -4.12
C LEU A 27 -9.21 2.15 -3.72
N ARG A 28 -9.15 2.43 -2.43
CA ARG A 28 -9.23 3.79 -1.94
C ARG A 28 -8.07 4.64 -2.43
N PHE A 29 -6.86 4.10 -2.32
CA PHE A 29 -5.67 4.81 -2.76
C PHE A 29 -5.70 5.09 -4.26
N LEU A 30 -6.12 4.10 -5.04
CA LEU A 30 -6.25 4.25 -6.49
C LEU A 30 -7.25 5.36 -6.84
N SER A 31 -8.38 5.41 -6.13
CA SER A 31 -9.39 6.44 -6.40
C SER A 31 -8.89 7.85 -6.07
N GLU A 32 -7.95 7.96 -5.14
CA GLU A 32 -7.36 9.25 -4.76
C GLU A 32 -6.19 9.65 -5.66
N HIS A 33 -5.61 8.68 -6.40
CA HIS A 33 -4.45 8.93 -7.25
C HIS A 33 -4.63 8.33 -8.64
N PRO A 34 -5.69 8.76 -9.38
CA PRO A 34 -5.97 8.19 -10.70
C PRO A 34 -4.92 8.52 -11.75
N GLU A 35 -4.09 9.52 -11.50
CA GLU A 35 -3.08 9.98 -12.46
C GLU A 35 -1.69 9.43 -12.18
N ALA A 36 -1.55 8.54 -11.21
CA ALA A 36 -0.25 7.99 -10.86
C ALA A 36 0.36 7.19 -12.02
N ASP A 37 1.66 7.33 -12.22
CA ASP A 37 2.39 6.59 -13.23
C ASP A 37 2.80 5.20 -12.74
N ARG A 38 3.02 5.06 -11.44
CA ARG A 38 3.35 3.79 -10.82
C ARG A 38 3.05 3.84 -9.33
N PHE A 39 2.93 2.67 -8.73
CA PHE A 39 2.72 2.52 -7.29
C PHE A 39 3.81 1.66 -6.67
N VAL A 40 4.15 1.95 -5.43
CA VAL A 40 4.95 1.07 -4.59
C VAL A 40 4.13 0.78 -3.34
N VAL A 41 4.06 -0.48 -2.95
CA VAL A 41 3.35 -0.91 -1.75
C VAL A 41 4.35 -1.58 -0.82
N ARG A 42 4.47 -1.07 0.41
CA ARG A 42 5.30 -1.68 1.44
C ARG A 42 4.41 -2.35 2.46
N LEU A 43 4.65 -3.63 2.67
CA LEU A 43 3.91 -4.45 3.62
C LEU A 43 4.79 -4.71 4.83
N TYR A 44 4.31 -4.34 6.01
CA TYR A 44 5.09 -4.41 7.25
C TYR A 44 4.59 -5.50 8.18
N GLY A 45 5.48 -5.97 9.05
CA GLY A 45 5.14 -6.83 10.15
C GLY A 45 4.42 -8.11 9.74
N SER A 46 3.28 -8.38 10.33
CA SER A 46 2.56 -9.63 10.07
C SER A 46 2.01 -9.71 8.65
N LEU A 47 1.68 -8.58 8.01
CA LEU A 47 1.27 -8.60 6.60
C LEU A 47 2.41 -9.07 5.71
N ALA A 48 3.64 -8.66 6.00
CA ALA A 48 4.79 -9.13 5.23
C ALA A 48 5.08 -10.60 5.50
N LYS A 49 4.99 -11.02 6.76
CA LYS A 49 5.31 -12.41 7.13
C LYS A 49 4.32 -13.42 6.61
N THR A 50 3.03 -13.07 6.55
CA THR A 50 1.98 -14.00 6.13
C THR A 50 1.41 -13.70 4.76
N GLY A 51 1.43 -12.45 4.33
CA GLY A 51 0.84 -12.04 3.07
C GLY A 51 1.45 -12.71 1.85
N GLU A 52 2.74 -13.01 1.91
CA GLU A 52 3.44 -13.67 0.83
C GLU A 52 2.84 -15.06 0.54
N GLY A 53 2.50 -15.80 1.61
CA GLY A 53 1.86 -17.09 1.47
C GLY A 53 0.38 -17.03 1.14
N HIS A 54 -0.25 -15.89 1.28
CA HIS A 54 -1.68 -15.70 1.04
C HIS A 54 -2.01 -14.94 -0.24
N GLY A 55 -0.99 -14.61 -1.03
CA GLY A 55 -1.20 -13.93 -2.30
C GLY A 55 -1.59 -12.46 -2.20
N THR A 56 -1.25 -11.81 -1.10
CA THR A 56 -1.56 -10.40 -0.90
C THR A 56 -0.95 -9.52 -2.00
N ASP A 57 0.27 -9.81 -2.42
CA ASP A 57 0.93 -9.10 -3.50
C ASP A 57 0.15 -9.19 -4.80
N ARG A 58 -0.34 -10.39 -5.10
CA ARG A 58 -1.10 -10.63 -6.34
C ARG A 58 -2.41 -9.83 -6.34
N VAL A 59 -3.10 -9.83 -5.21
CA VAL A 59 -4.35 -9.05 -5.07
C VAL A 59 -4.09 -7.57 -5.27
N LEU A 60 -3.03 -7.05 -4.66
CA LEU A 60 -2.68 -5.64 -4.77
C LEU A 60 -2.32 -5.25 -6.19
N ILE A 61 -1.52 -6.08 -6.86
CA ILE A 61 -1.12 -5.81 -8.25
C ILE A 61 -2.34 -5.81 -9.16
N GLN A 62 -3.25 -6.76 -8.97
CA GLN A 62 -4.49 -6.82 -9.77
C GLN A 62 -5.38 -5.61 -9.52
N THR A 63 -5.52 -5.23 -8.26
CA THR A 63 -6.39 -4.10 -7.88
C THR A 63 -5.88 -2.78 -8.45
N LEU A 64 -4.57 -2.60 -8.47
CA LEU A 64 -3.94 -1.38 -8.95
C LEU A 64 -3.65 -1.39 -10.45
N SER A 65 -3.90 -2.53 -11.12
CA SER A 65 -3.75 -2.65 -12.56
C SER A 65 -4.65 -1.62 -13.27
N PRO A 66 -4.25 -1.07 -14.44
CA PRO A 66 -3.05 -1.37 -15.22
C PRO A 66 -1.80 -0.59 -14.80
N VAL A 67 -1.85 0.16 -13.72
CA VAL A 67 -0.69 0.95 -13.26
C VAL A 67 0.37 -0.02 -12.73
N PRO A 68 1.64 0.11 -13.17
CA PRO A 68 2.70 -0.75 -12.65
C PRO A 68 2.85 -0.61 -11.15
N THR A 69 2.96 -1.75 -10.46
CA THR A 69 3.01 -1.78 -9.00
C THR A 69 4.17 -2.66 -8.55
N HIS A 70 4.98 -2.12 -7.64
CA HIS A 70 6.09 -2.85 -7.02
C HIS A 70 5.75 -3.13 -5.56
N ILE A 71 5.95 -4.36 -5.13
CA ILE A 71 5.66 -4.79 -3.76
C ILE A 71 6.98 -4.95 -3.00
N GLU A 72 7.05 -4.32 -1.82
CA GLU A 72 8.19 -4.47 -0.92
C GLU A 72 7.73 -5.13 0.37
N TRP A 73 8.42 -6.20 0.75
CA TRP A 73 8.13 -6.94 1.97
C TRP A 73 9.08 -6.49 3.07
N VAL A 74 8.54 -5.94 4.16
CA VAL A 74 9.32 -5.43 5.28
C VAL A 74 8.82 -6.08 6.57
N PRO A 75 9.18 -7.36 6.82
CA PRO A 75 8.68 -8.07 8.00
C PRO A 75 9.18 -7.49 9.31
N GLU A 76 10.38 -6.89 9.31
CA GLU A 76 10.98 -6.32 10.50
C GLU A 76 11.47 -4.91 10.22
N PRO A 77 10.58 -3.91 10.27
CA PRO A 77 10.98 -2.53 10.00
C PRO A 77 11.86 -1.96 11.11
N ASP A 78 12.64 -0.94 10.78
CA ASP A 78 13.55 -0.27 11.71
C ASP A 78 12.83 0.60 12.72
N PHE A 79 11.54 0.77 12.58
CA PHE A 79 10.72 1.63 13.45
C PHE A 79 9.64 0.81 14.12
N PRO A 80 9.14 1.24 15.30
CA PRO A 80 8.04 0.52 15.96
C PRO A 80 6.75 0.65 15.16
N LEU A 81 6.04 -0.47 15.01
CA LEU A 81 4.76 -0.48 14.33
C LEU A 81 3.64 -0.20 15.33
N GLU A 82 2.80 0.76 15.01
CA GLU A 82 1.61 1.04 15.81
C GLU A 82 0.57 -0.06 15.68
N HIS A 83 0.62 -0.78 14.56
CA HIS A 83 -0.36 -1.82 14.26
C HIS A 83 0.34 -2.93 13.47
N PRO A 84 0.07 -4.22 13.80
CA PRO A 84 0.74 -5.33 13.10
C PRO A 84 0.37 -5.45 11.62
N ASN A 85 -0.78 -4.91 11.23
CA ASN A 85 -1.23 -4.95 9.85
C ASN A 85 -1.09 -3.56 9.22
N THR A 86 0.13 -3.11 9.10
CA THR A 86 0.45 -1.79 8.54
C THR A 86 0.97 -1.95 7.11
N LEU A 87 0.48 -1.10 6.21
CA LEU A 87 1.04 -1.01 4.86
C LEU A 87 1.08 0.43 4.38
N ASP A 88 2.08 0.72 3.58
CA ASP A 88 2.23 2.03 2.95
C ASP A 88 2.02 1.90 1.46
N PHE A 89 1.21 2.79 0.91
CA PHE A 89 1.08 2.97 -0.53
C PHE A 89 1.80 4.24 -0.93
N ILE A 90 2.57 4.17 -2.00
CA ILE A 90 3.28 5.31 -2.53
C ILE A 90 2.92 5.44 -4.01
N ALA A 91 2.35 6.58 -4.37
CA ALA A 91 2.05 6.90 -5.77
C ALA A 91 3.12 7.83 -6.31
N TYR A 92 3.61 7.53 -7.50
CA TYR A 92 4.59 8.36 -8.18
C TYR A 92 4.00 8.92 -9.45
N LYS A 93 4.25 10.20 -9.68
CA LYS A 93 3.83 10.87 -10.90
C LYS A 93 4.97 11.74 -11.39
N GLY A 94 5.37 11.54 -12.64
CA GLY A 94 6.34 12.41 -13.31
C GLY A 94 5.63 13.64 -13.85
N GLU A 95 6.15 14.82 -13.54
CA GLU A 95 5.59 16.08 -14.00
C GLU A 95 6.69 17.04 -14.34
N MET A 96 6.77 17.41 -15.63
CA MET A 96 7.83 18.22 -16.17
C MET A 96 9.21 17.59 -15.89
N PHE A 97 10.04 18.19 -15.06
CA PHE A 97 11.37 17.66 -14.72
C PHE A 97 11.47 17.19 -13.28
N ARG A 98 10.34 16.89 -12.67
CA ARG A 98 10.32 16.44 -11.28
C ARG A 98 9.39 15.25 -11.10
N ILE A 99 9.63 14.52 -10.02
CA ILE A 99 8.78 13.40 -9.62
C ILE A 99 8.04 13.81 -8.36
N ILE A 100 6.73 13.66 -8.37
CA ILE A 100 5.88 13.91 -7.22
C ILE A 100 5.49 12.56 -6.65
N SER A 101 5.67 12.39 -5.33
CA SER A 101 5.26 11.17 -4.65
C SER A 101 4.29 11.49 -3.52
N CYS A 102 3.28 10.65 -3.38
CA CYS A 102 2.28 10.75 -2.31
C CYS A 102 2.27 9.45 -1.54
N ASN A 103 2.43 9.53 -0.23
CA ASN A 103 2.48 8.37 0.66
C ASN A 103 1.23 8.33 1.53
N THR A 104 0.61 7.17 1.62
CA THR A 104 -0.53 6.96 2.50
C THR A 104 -0.30 5.66 3.27
N ARG A 105 -0.42 5.74 4.59
CA ARG A 105 -0.30 4.57 5.47
C ARG A 105 -1.68 4.10 5.89
N PHE A 106 -1.91 2.81 5.76
CA PHE A 106 -3.14 2.17 6.21
C PHE A 106 -2.83 1.26 7.39
N LEU A 107 -3.71 1.34 8.41
CA LEU A 107 -3.67 0.47 9.58
C LEU A 107 -4.91 -0.41 9.50
N LEU A 108 -4.71 -1.68 9.21
CA LEU A 108 -5.81 -2.61 8.94
C LEU A 108 -6.28 -3.38 10.16
#